data_143792cfd9fbe578ffe2620f9d7fff90
#
_entry.id   143792cfd9fbe578ffe2620f9d7fff90
#
_cell.length_a   1.000
_cell.length_b   1.000
_cell.length_c   1.000
_cell.angle_alpha   90.00
_cell.angle_beta   90.00
_cell.angle_gamma   90.00
#
_symmetry.space_group_name_H-M   'P 1'
#
loop_
_entity.id
_entity.type
_entity.pdbx_description
1 polymer ?
#
loop_
_entity_poly.entity_id
_entity_poly.type
_entity_poly.pdbx_seq_one_letter_code
_entity_poly.pdbx_strand_id
1 'polypeptide(L)'
;MSSPRQGALLEVPGDLVKFIITGSKFIVAGHKEPDGDCVGSQLALRSALARLGKEAVVCSAGPFDRTELKDYSKQFTAIPPNFEKSDTKAIIVDCSGIERTGDIQDFLEQFPCAVIDHHAAATHPPSSLQAPVYVDADSPSCTLLVEKLITALGLELTAEEAGLLLFGLCTDTGFFRHLTEKNADVLDAAARMVHRGASPKNVYYTMNGGKSVNSRIMMGRILSRIESHFNGKLVLSYETLEEFNTFGFKSRDSENLNKMLLSIDGMQAIVIIRQECADSCTVSLRSVDNIDVAQIAASLGGGGHKNASGLTMQGDISYIRPIILNAFKKLFE
;
A
#
# COMPACT_ATOMS: atom_id res chain seq x y z
N MET A 1 20.71 12.20 -33.26
CA MET A 1 20.90 12.80 -31.91
C MET A 1 19.79 12.22 -31.03
N SER A 2 20.12 11.24 -30.20
CA SER A 2 19.18 10.63 -29.28
C SER A 2 18.90 11.62 -28.15
N SER A 3 17.64 12.00 -27.99
CA SER A 3 17.17 12.72 -26.79
C SER A 3 17.62 11.99 -25.53
N PRO A 4 18.02 12.69 -24.46
CA PRO A 4 18.33 12.05 -23.19
C PRO A 4 17.04 11.31 -22.72
N ARG A 5 17.19 10.06 -22.29
CA ARG A 5 16.11 9.28 -21.69
C ARG A 5 15.63 10.06 -20.46
N GLN A 6 14.46 10.68 -20.55
CA GLN A 6 13.73 11.14 -19.37
C GLN A 6 13.30 9.86 -18.63
N GLY A 7 13.78 9.68 -17.39
CA GLY A 7 13.37 8.60 -16.52
C GLY A 7 14.46 7.64 -16.05
N ALA A 8 15.75 8.02 -16.11
CA ALA A 8 16.77 7.25 -15.37
C ALA A 8 16.55 7.50 -13.87
N LEU A 9 16.16 6.44 -13.15
CA LEU A 9 16.06 6.48 -11.69
C LEU A 9 17.38 7.00 -11.09
N LEU A 10 17.31 7.77 -10.00
CA LEU A 10 18.49 8.33 -9.33
C LEU A 10 19.51 7.25 -8.95
N GLU A 11 20.78 7.60 -9.04
CA GLU A 11 21.86 6.74 -8.53
C GLU A 11 21.80 6.67 -6.99
N VAL A 12 22.24 5.54 -6.43
CA VAL A 12 22.31 5.35 -4.99
C VAL A 12 23.30 6.32 -4.37
N PRO A 13 22.93 7.15 -3.40
CA PRO A 13 23.84 8.08 -2.74
C PRO A 13 25.01 7.37 -2.05
N GLY A 14 26.23 7.86 -2.28
CA GLY A 14 27.44 7.25 -1.72
C GLY A 14 27.52 7.36 -0.19
N ASP A 15 26.89 8.37 0.40
CA ASP A 15 26.77 8.52 1.87
C ASP A 15 25.84 7.48 2.47
N LEU A 16 24.77 7.05 1.77
CA LEU A 16 23.92 5.92 2.19
C LEU A 16 24.70 4.61 2.17
N VAL A 17 25.45 4.36 1.11
CA VAL A 17 26.34 3.18 1.02
C VAL A 17 27.34 3.19 2.18
N LYS A 18 28.00 4.33 2.43
CA LYS A 18 28.94 4.49 3.56
C LYS A 18 28.25 4.29 4.90
N PHE A 19 27.04 4.83 5.08
CA PHE A 19 26.25 4.66 6.30
C PHE A 19 26.01 3.19 6.61
N ILE A 20 25.67 2.40 5.60
CA ILE A 20 25.46 0.95 5.74
C ILE A 20 26.78 0.22 5.99
N ILE A 21 27.83 0.47 5.21
CA ILE A 21 29.12 -0.23 5.34
C ILE A 21 29.71 -0.02 6.75
N THR A 22 29.64 1.20 7.30
CA THR A 22 30.20 1.55 8.61
C THR A 22 29.33 1.14 9.80
N GLY A 23 28.08 0.73 9.59
CA GLY A 23 27.20 0.26 10.68
C GLY A 23 27.40 -1.24 10.93
N SER A 24 27.12 -1.67 12.16
CA SER A 24 27.16 -3.08 12.57
C SER A 24 25.77 -3.63 12.89
N LYS A 25 24.89 -2.79 13.43
CA LYS A 25 23.51 -3.14 13.84
C LYS A 25 22.50 -2.20 13.21
N PHE A 26 21.38 -2.75 12.72
CA PHE A 26 20.37 -1.99 12.02
C PHE A 26 18.95 -2.33 12.47
N ILE A 27 18.14 -1.28 12.59
CA ILE A 27 16.70 -1.36 12.67
C ILE A 27 16.16 -0.91 11.31
N VAL A 28 15.45 -1.77 10.61
CA VAL A 28 14.76 -1.40 9.36
C VAL A 28 13.29 -1.23 9.67
N ALA A 29 12.76 -0.03 9.49
CA ALA A 29 11.37 0.31 9.80
C ALA A 29 10.68 0.95 8.59
N GLY A 30 9.36 0.91 8.55
CA GLY A 30 8.55 1.57 7.54
C GLY A 30 7.31 2.19 8.15
N HIS A 31 6.36 2.60 7.32
CA HIS A 31 5.14 3.27 7.79
C HIS A 31 4.22 2.34 8.59
N LYS A 32 3.37 2.93 9.47
CA LYS A 32 2.27 2.22 10.12
C LYS A 32 1.27 1.73 9.06
N GLU A 33 0.50 0.68 9.39
CA GLU A 33 -0.40 0.03 8.43
C GLU A 33 0.34 -0.37 7.13
N PRO A 34 1.44 -1.16 7.25
CA PRO A 34 2.33 -1.41 6.13
C PRO A 34 1.61 -2.09 4.97
N ASP A 35 2.12 -1.87 3.78
CA ASP A 35 1.70 -2.58 2.57
C ASP A 35 2.80 -3.51 2.03
N GLY A 36 2.61 -4.01 0.81
CA GLY A 36 3.56 -4.97 0.24
C GLY A 36 4.89 -4.34 -0.12
N ASP A 37 4.92 -3.06 -0.51
CA ASP A 37 6.18 -2.36 -0.83
C ASP A 37 6.99 -2.10 0.43
N CYS A 38 6.32 -1.62 1.49
CA CYS A 38 6.93 -1.43 2.80
C CYS A 38 7.51 -2.73 3.36
N VAL A 39 6.72 -3.81 3.38
CA VAL A 39 7.15 -5.12 3.90
C VAL A 39 8.24 -5.75 3.04
N GLY A 40 8.10 -5.70 1.71
CA GLY A 40 9.07 -6.24 0.76
C GLY A 40 10.42 -5.54 0.89
N SER A 41 10.42 -4.22 0.97
CA SER A 41 11.60 -3.37 1.17
C SER A 41 12.33 -3.70 2.47
N GLN A 42 11.61 -3.78 3.59
CA GLN A 42 12.18 -4.07 4.90
C GLN A 42 12.82 -5.47 4.95
N LEU A 43 12.11 -6.49 4.48
CA LEU A 43 12.58 -7.88 4.56
C LEU A 43 13.76 -8.14 3.62
N ALA A 44 13.72 -7.61 2.40
CA ALA A 44 14.81 -7.74 1.45
C ALA A 44 16.07 -7.02 1.95
N LEU A 45 15.93 -5.80 2.49
CA LEU A 45 17.06 -5.05 3.04
C LEU A 45 17.65 -5.75 4.29
N ARG A 46 16.81 -6.26 5.19
CA ARG A 46 17.27 -7.06 6.33
C ARG A 46 18.10 -8.26 5.88
N SER A 47 17.63 -8.99 4.87
CA SER A 47 18.33 -10.14 4.30
C SER A 47 19.72 -9.72 3.76
N ALA A 48 19.77 -8.67 2.97
CA ALA A 48 21.01 -8.14 2.40
C ALA A 48 22.00 -7.69 3.50
N LEU A 49 21.53 -7.01 4.55
CA LEU A 49 22.35 -6.59 5.69
C LEU A 49 22.95 -7.80 6.43
N ALA A 50 22.15 -8.86 6.65
CA ALA A 50 22.63 -10.09 7.28
C ALA A 50 23.73 -10.77 6.44
N ARG A 51 23.62 -10.77 5.11
CA ARG A 51 24.65 -11.29 4.18
C ARG A 51 25.94 -10.47 4.21
N LEU A 52 25.86 -9.18 4.57
CA LEU A 52 27.02 -8.34 4.83
C LEU A 52 27.63 -8.55 6.24
N GLY A 53 27.15 -9.54 7.00
CA GLY A 53 27.60 -9.82 8.35
C GLY A 53 27.09 -8.83 9.40
N LYS A 54 26.00 -8.11 9.11
CA LYS A 54 25.41 -7.12 9.99
C LYS A 54 24.21 -7.69 10.72
N GLU A 55 24.01 -7.28 11.98
CA GLU A 55 22.80 -7.59 12.73
C GLU A 55 21.68 -6.67 12.25
N ALA A 56 20.52 -7.24 11.87
CA ALA A 56 19.40 -6.45 11.39
C ALA A 56 18.05 -7.00 11.85
N VAL A 57 17.18 -6.10 12.34
CA VAL A 57 15.83 -6.42 12.75
C VAL A 57 14.84 -5.55 11.97
N VAL A 58 13.61 -6.06 11.74
CA VAL A 58 12.53 -5.30 11.12
C VAL A 58 11.50 -4.89 12.17
N CYS A 59 11.13 -3.61 12.15
CA CYS A 59 10.16 -3.04 13.09
C CYS A 59 8.96 -2.44 12.35
N SER A 60 7.78 -2.61 12.92
CA SER A 60 6.55 -1.99 12.43
C SER A 60 5.56 -1.80 13.57
N ALA A 61 4.88 -0.66 13.60
CA ALA A 61 3.76 -0.43 14.52
C ALA A 61 2.52 -1.27 14.16
N GLY A 62 2.46 -1.83 12.93
CA GLY A 62 1.25 -2.48 12.43
C GLY A 62 0.08 -1.48 12.25
N PRO A 63 -1.18 -1.94 12.29
CA PRO A 63 -1.57 -3.34 12.16
C PRO A 63 -1.31 -3.91 10.74
N PHE A 64 -1.19 -5.24 10.62
CA PHE A 64 -1.05 -5.96 9.35
C PHE A 64 -2.44 -6.46 8.88
N ASP A 65 -3.30 -5.55 8.49
CA ASP A 65 -4.71 -5.86 8.17
C ASP A 65 -4.88 -6.47 6.78
N ARG A 66 -3.94 -6.26 5.89
CA ARG A 66 -3.98 -6.78 4.53
C ARG A 66 -3.76 -8.30 4.52
N THR A 67 -4.62 -9.01 3.81
CA THR A 67 -4.62 -10.50 3.81
C THR A 67 -3.30 -11.07 3.31
N GLU A 68 -2.70 -10.44 2.31
CA GLU A 68 -1.43 -10.84 1.67
C GLU A 68 -0.21 -10.66 2.59
N LEU A 69 -0.36 -9.90 3.69
CA LEU A 69 0.74 -9.64 4.62
C LEU A 69 0.74 -10.55 5.86
N LYS A 70 -0.31 -11.34 6.07
CA LYS A 70 -0.46 -12.13 7.29
C LYS A 70 0.72 -13.05 7.61
N ASP A 71 1.30 -13.68 6.59
CA ASP A 71 2.41 -14.60 6.80
C ASP A 71 3.71 -13.86 7.12
N TYR A 72 3.85 -12.63 6.65
CA TYR A 72 5.01 -11.79 6.93
C TYR A 72 4.96 -11.14 8.31
N SER A 73 3.78 -10.83 8.85
CA SER A 73 3.60 -10.11 10.12
C SER A 73 4.40 -10.71 11.29
N LYS A 74 4.56 -12.05 11.31
CA LYS A 74 5.30 -12.77 12.37
C LYS A 74 6.79 -12.47 12.39
N GLN A 75 7.35 -11.87 11.35
CA GLN A 75 8.75 -11.51 11.26
C GLN A 75 9.03 -10.12 11.85
N PHE A 76 7.98 -9.36 12.15
CA PHE A 76 8.08 -7.98 12.64
C PHE A 76 7.88 -7.90 14.15
N THR A 77 8.52 -6.93 14.76
CA THR A 77 8.27 -6.52 16.13
C THR A 77 8.01 -5.01 16.17
N ALA A 78 7.24 -4.53 17.14
CA ALA A 78 7.10 -3.08 17.34
C ALA A 78 8.41 -2.49 17.85
N ILE A 79 8.88 -2.97 19.01
CA ILE A 79 10.16 -2.60 19.61
C ILE A 79 10.90 -3.88 19.95
N PRO A 80 12.14 -4.08 19.45
CA PRO A 80 12.90 -5.28 19.78
C PRO A 80 13.25 -5.30 21.27
N PRO A 81 12.93 -6.38 21.99
CA PRO A 81 13.32 -6.51 23.38
C PRO A 81 14.84 -6.63 23.48
N ASN A 82 15.44 -5.90 24.45
CA ASN A 82 16.88 -5.93 24.75
C ASN A 82 17.80 -5.50 23.59
N PHE A 83 17.34 -4.65 22.71
CA PHE A 83 18.16 -4.12 21.63
C PHE A 83 19.20 -3.14 22.20
N GLU A 84 20.48 -3.48 22.06
CA GLU A 84 21.58 -2.61 22.51
C GLU A 84 21.66 -1.37 21.62
N LYS A 85 21.69 -0.18 22.26
CA LYS A 85 21.74 1.11 21.56
C LYS A 85 23.09 1.42 20.93
N SER A 86 24.17 0.83 21.45
CA SER A 86 25.54 1.06 20.94
C SER A 86 25.66 0.55 19.50
N ASP A 87 26.20 1.38 18.61
CA ASP A 87 26.46 1.08 17.20
C ASP A 87 25.23 0.74 16.36
N THR A 88 24.01 1.03 16.87
CA THR A 88 22.77 0.82 16.16
C THR A 88 22.42 2.02 15.30
N LYS A 89 21.97 1.75 14.08
CA LYS A 89 21.45 2.72 13.11
C LYS A 89 20.04 2.31 12.67
N ALA A 90 19.20 3.29 12.31
CA ALA A 90 17.89 3.05 11.75
C ALA A 90 17.88 3.30 10.21
N ILE A 91 17.13 2.52 9.48
CA ILE A 91 16.83 2.77 8.07
C ILE A 91 15.31 2.77 7.93
N ILE A 92 14.77 3.91 7.53
CA ILE A 92 13.35 4.09 7.28
C ILE A 92 13.12 3.85 5.79
N VAL A 93 12.20 2.94 5.47
CA VAL A 93 11.85 2.63 4.07
C VAL A 93 10.38 2.93 3.82
N ASP A 94 10.07 3.33 2.60
CA ASP A 94 8.71 3.55 2.10
C ASP A 94 7.90 4.59 2.88
N CYS A 95 8.60 5.51 3.50
CA CYS A 95 8.03 6.74 4.03
C CYS A 95 9.13 7.78 4.27
N SER A 96 8.84 9.01 3.89
CA SER A 96 9.79 10.11 3.91
C SER A 96 9.96 10.78 5.27
N GLY A 97 9.08 10.46 6.21
CA GLY A 97 9.11 11.02 7.55
C GLY A 97 8.97 9.95 8.62
N ILE A 98 9.77 10.08 9.67
CA ILE A 98 9.74 9.18 10.82
C ILE A 98 8.38 9.18 11.54
N GLU A 99 7.62 10.28 11.44
CA GLU A 99 6.27 10.43 11.99
C GLU A 99 5.27 9.44 11.38
N ARG A 100 5.53 8.94 10.18
CA ARG A 100 4.70 7.93 9.54
C ARG A 100 4.91 6.52 10.08
N THR A 101 5.95 6.30 10.88
CA THR A 101 6.20 5.01 11.52
C THR A 101 5.26 4.70 12.69
N GLY A 102 4.41 5.66 13.10
CA GLY A 102 3.42 5.49 14.16
C GLY A 102 4.05 5.37 15.55
N ASP A 103 3.53 4.49 16.40
CA ASP A 103 3.89 4.36 17.81
C ASP A 103 5.36 3.95 18.06
N ILE A 104 6.13 3.64 17.02
CA ILE A 104 7.57 3.35 17.14
C ILE A 104 8.46 4.56 16.83
N GLN A 105 7.89 5.73 16.53
CA GLN A 105 8.63 6.95 16.21
C GLN A 105 9.64 7.31 17.29
N ASP A 106 9.20 7.50 18.54
CA ASP A 106 10.06 7.92 19.66
C ASP A 106 11.22 6.95 19.92
N PHE A 107 11.01 5.67 19.60
CA PHE A 107 12.06 4.67 19.68
C PHE A 107 13.09 4.87 18.57
N LEU A 108 12.67 5.10 17.32
CA LEU A 108 13.54 5.28 16.18
C LEU A 108 14.35 6.58 16.22
N GLU A 109 13.80 7.65 16.79
CA GLU A 109 14.48 8.95 16.95
C GLU A 109 15.75 8.89 17.82
N GLN A 110 15.95 7.79 18.55
CA GLN A 110 17.12 7.59 19.40
C GLN A 110 18.37 7.15 18.61
N PHE A 111 18.25 6.88 17.31
CA PHE A 111 19.31 6.32 16.47
C PHE A 111 19.67 7.24 15.30
N PRO A 112 20.94 7.24 14.84
CA PRO A 112 21.27 7.79 13.53
C PRO A 112 20.41 7.10 12.47
N CYS A 113 19.75 7.88 11.62
CA CYS A 113 18.73 7.39 10.69
C CYS A 113 19.15 7.61 9.23
N ALA A 114 18.71 6.76 8.33
CA ALA A 114 18.71 6.97 6.89
C ALA A 114 17.29 6.76 6.35
N VAL A 115 16.97 7.40 5.21
CA VAL A 115 15.63 7.31 4.59
C VAL A 115 15.77 6.83 3.15
N ILE A 116 14.93 5.87 2.76
CA ILE A 116 14.77 5.37 1.38
C ILE A 116 13.28 5.40 1.06
N ASP A 117 12.89 6.26 0.10
CA ASP A 117 11.47 6.47 -0.19
C ASP A 117 11.22 6.86 -1.66
N HIS A 118 10.02 6.60 -2.14
CA HIS A 118 9.57 6.99 -3.48
C HIS A 118 8.41 8.00 -3.47
N HIS A 119 7.96 8.44 -2.31
CA HIS A 119 6.86 9.41 -2.22
C HIS A 119 7.33 10.84 -2.47
N ALA A 120 6.57 11.60 -3.28
CA ALA A 120 6.88 12.99 -3.65
C ALA A 120 6.88 13.98 -2.47
N ALA A 121 6.22 13.64 -1.35
CA ALA A 121 6.16 14.49 -0.16
C ALA A 121 7.42 14.43 0.71
N ALA A 122 8.43 13.69 0.32
CA ALA A 122 9.71 13.51 1.01
C ALA A 122 10.58 14.79 1.04
N THR A 123 10.02 15.93 1.38
CA THR A 123 10.73 17.21 1.28
C THR A 123 11.59 17.56 2.48
N HIS A 124 11.48 16.86 3.60
CA HIS A 124 12.27 17.16 4.79
C HIS A 124 12.62 15.88 5.56
N PRO A 125 13.88 15.41 5.45
CA PRO A 125 14.39 14.48 6.45
C PRO A 125 14.26 15.16 7.82
N PRO A 126 14.14 14.42 8.93
CA PRO A 126 14.14 15.00 10.25
C PRO A 126 15.29 15.97 10.36
N SER A 127 15.01 17.26 10.52
CA SER A 127 15.98 18.36 10.44
C SER A 127 17.06 18.32 11.55
N SER A 128 16.96 17.39 12.48
CA SER A 128 17.89 17.14 13.56
C SER A 128 19.00 16.12 13.26
N LEU A 129 18.87 15.35 12.18
CA LEU A 129 19.82 14.29 11.83
C LEU A 129 20.42 14.59 10.45
N GLN A 130 21.76 14.65 10.36
CA GLN A 130 22.49 14.59 9.10
C GLN A 130 22.34 13.17 8.53
N ALA A 131 21.12 12.82 8.10
CA ALA A 131 20.75 11.49 7.67
C ALA A 131 21.00 11.37 6.17
N PRO A 132 21.59 10.27 5.68
CA PRO A 132 21.55 9.95 4.26
C PRO A 132 20.10 9.79 3.79
N VAL A 133 19.79 10.40 2.64
CA VAL A 133 18.45 10.36 2.06
C VAL A 133 18.55 9.87 0.62
N TYR A 134 17.80 8.81 0.31
CA TYR A 134 17.62 8.29 -1.03
C TYR A 134 16.13 8.31 -1.38
N VAL A 135 15.70 9.40 -1.99
CA VAL A 135 14.30 9.61 -2.38
C VAL A 135 14.23 9.85 -3.88
N ASP A 136 13.39 9.07 -4.54
CA ASP A 136 13.16 9.18 -5.99
C ASP A 136 11.65 9.07 -6.27
N ALA A 137 11.00 10.22 -6.45
CA ALA A 137 9.56 10.31 -6.71
C ALA A 137 9.15 9.78 -8.11
N ASP A 138 10.11 9.57 -9.01
CA ASP A 138 9.86 8.95 -10.30
C ASP A 138 9.91 7.41 -10.22
N SER A 139 10.41 6.86 -9.11
CA SER A 139 10.37 5.41 -8.84
C SER A 139 8.95 4.97 -8.52
N PRO A 140 8.43 3.91 -9.14
CA PRO A 140 7.07 3.42 -8.87
C PRO A 140 6.95 2.63 -7.56
N SER A 141 8.06 2.36 -6.87
CA SER A 141 8.08 1.65 -5.60
C SER A 141 9.40 1.85 -4.85
N CYS A 142 9.37 1.72 -3.52
CA CYS A 142 10.55 1.72 -2.67
C CYS A 142 11.39 0.45 -2.88
N THR A 143 10.77 -0.70 -3.15
CA THR A 143 11.48 -1.96 -3.45
C THR A 143 12.43 -1.84 -4.63
N LEU A 144 12.14 -0.99 -5.60
CA LEU A 144 13.04 -0.73 -6.73
C LEU A 144 14.31 0.01 -6.30
N LEU A 145 14.19 0.95 -5.36
CA LEU A 145 15.32 1.66 -4.76
C LEU A 145 16.16 0.72 -3.90
N VAL A 146 15.52 -0.19 -3.18
CA VAL A 146 16.19 -1.23 -2.39
C VAL A 146 16.94 -2.22 -3.30
N GLU A 147 16.39 -2.62 -4.46
CA GLU A 147 17.11 -3.45 -5.45
C GLU A 147 18.42 -2.80 -5.87
N LYS A 148 18.36 -1.51 -6.21
CA LYS A 148 19.54 -0.74 -6.59
C LYS A 148 20.55 -0.61 -5.46
N LEU A 149 20.09 -0.38 -4.23
CA LEU A 149 20.95 -0.30 -3.05
C LEU A 149 21.67 -1.63 -2.80
N ILE A 150 20.98 -2.76 -2.88
CA ILE A 150 21.59 -4.08 -2.71
C ILE A 150 22.69 -4.30 -3.76
N THR A 151 22.44 -3.90 -5.01
CA THR A 151 23.43 -3.95 -6.10
C THR A 151 24.62 -3.02 -5.83
N ALA A 152 24.38 -1.78 -5.38
CA ALA A 152 25.43 -0.82 -5.04
C ALA A 152 26.29 -1.27 -3.84
N LEU A 153 25.74 -2.11 -2.95
CA LEU A 153 26.48 -2.76 -1.85
C LEU A 153 27.33 -3.96 -2.34
N GLY A 154 27.38 -4.24 -3.65
CA GLY A 154 28.15 -5.34 -4.25
C GLY A 154 27.49 -6.70 -4.10
N LEU A 155 26.20 -6.77 -3.80
CA LEU A 155 25.46 -8.01 -3.64
C LEU A 155 24.61 -8.30 -4.87
N GLU A 156 24.56 -9.57 -5.25
CA GLU A 156 23.53 -10.09 -6.15
C GLU A 156 22.30 -10.51 -5.35
N LEU A 157 21.11 -10.33 -5.89
CA LEU A 157 19.86 -10.74 -5.24
C LEU A 157 19.83 -12.27 -5.06
N THR A 158 19.40 -12.72 -3.90
CA THR A 158 18.93 -14.09 -3.70
C THR A 158 17.53 -14.28 -4.27
N ALA A 159 17.09 -15.52 -4.45
CA ALA A 159 15.73 -15.81 -4.92
C ALA A 159 14.66 -15.30 -3.94
N GLU A 160 14.94 -15.34 -2.64
CA GLU A 160 14.04 -14.80 -1.60
C GLU A 160 13.94 -13.27 -1.68
N GLU A 161 15.08 -12.57 -1.72
CA GLU A 161 15.12 -11.11 -1.89
C GLU A 161 14.42 -10.66 -3.16
N ALA A 162 14.71 -11.32 -4.29
CA ALA A 162 14.05 -11.03 -5.56
C ALA A 162 12.52 -11.24 -5.50
N GLY A 163 12.07 -12.28 -4.79
CA GLY A 163 10.64 -12.53 -4.57
C GLY A 163 9.97 -11.44 -3.75
N LEU A 164 10.60 -10.98 -2.67
CA LEU A 164 10.11 -9.88 -1.81
C LEU A 164 10.07 -8.55 -2.56
N LEU A 165 11.12 -8.23 -3.32
CA LEU A 165 11.18 -7.01 -4.11
C LEU A 165 10.15 -7.00 -5.25
N LEU A 166 9.97 -8.13 -5.94
CA LEU A 166 8.92 -8.24 -6.96
C LEU A 166 7.52 -8.13 -6.34
N PHE A 167 7.30 -8.66 -5.14
CA PHE A 167 6.03 -8.54 -4.44
C PHE A 167 5.70 -7.06 -4.14
N GLY A 168 6.63 -6.30 -3.56
CA GLY A 168 6.42 -4.87 -3.31
C GLY A 168 6.20 -4.07 -4.59
N LEU A 169 7.04 -4.29 -5.61
CA LEU A 169 6.88 -3.65 -6.92
C LEU A 169 5.48 -3.93 -7.52
N CYS A 170 5.00 -5.17 -7.42
CA CYS A 170 3.68 -5.53 -7.94
C CYS A 170 2.54 -4.93 -7.12
N THR A 171 2.68 -4.76 -5.80
CA THR A 171 1.64 -4.13 -4.98
C THR A 171 1.45 -2.68 -5.34
N ASP A 172 2.52 -1.90 -5.45
CA ASP A 172 2.45 -0.48 -5.75
C ASP A 172 2.07 -0.16 -7.19
N THR A 173 2.54 -0.99 -8.13
CA THR A 173 2.17 -0.83 -9.55
C THR A 173 0.82 -1.48 -9.90
N GLY A 174 0.12 -2.07 -8.93
CA GLY A 174 -1.11 -2.80 -9.18
C GLY A 174 -0.91 -3.95 -10.16
N PHE A 175 0.18 -4.68 -10.02
CA PHE A 175 0.66 -5.71 -10.94
C PHE A 175 0.91 -5.14 -12.35
N PHE A 176 1.67 -4.03 -12.39
CA PHE A 176 2.10 -3.28 -13.61
C PHE A 176 1.01 -2.50 -14.35
N ARG A 177 -0.25 -2.53 -13.92
CA ARG A 177 -1.35 -1.83 -14.62
C ARG A 177 -1.26 -0.31 -14.54
N HIS A 178 -0.49 0.24 -13.59
CA HIS A 178 -0.30 1.67 -13.41
C HIS A 178 0.93 2.20 -14.16
N LEU A 179 1.71 1.33 -14.80
CA LEU A 179 2.85 1.73 -15.60
C LEU A 179 2.41 2.32 -16.95
N THR A 180 3.24 3.21 -17.46
CA THR A 180 3.11 3.81 -18.77
C THR A 180 4.33 3.45 -19.64
N GLU A 181 4.34 3.90 -20.89
CA GLU A 181 5.50 3.74 -21.79
C GLU A 181 6.81 4.34 -21.26
N LYS A 182 6.73 5.22 -20.24
CA LYS A 182 7.90 5.83 -19.60
C LYS A 182 8.60 4.92 -18.59
N ASN A 183 7.93 3.84 -18.20
CA ASN A 183 8.38 2.95 -17.14
C ASN A 183 8.97 1.62 -17.67
N ALA A 184 9.60 1.64 -18.86
CA ALA A 184 10.19 0.42 -19.45
C ALA A 184 11.27 -0.21 -18.56
N ASP A 185 12.08 0.63 -17.89
CA ASP A 185 13.14 0.22 -16.96
C ASP A 185 12.62 -0.55 -15.73
N VAL A 186 11.35 -0.33 -15.35
CA VAL A 186 10.66 -1.07 -14.30
C VAL A 186 10.43 -2.51 -14.71
N LEU A 187 10.03 -2.74 -15.97
CA LEU A 187 9.87 -4.09 -16.52
C LEU A 187 11.22 -4.80 -16.64
N ASP A 188 12.29 -4.07 -16.98
CA ASP A 188 13.65 -4.60 -16.98
C ASP A 188 14.08 -5.04 -15.56
N ALA A 189 13.74 -4.25 -14.54
CA ALA A 189 13.99 -4.63 -13.15
C ALA A 189 13.18 -5.88 -12.74
N ALA A 190 11.90 -5.94 -13.10
CA ALA A 190 11.09 -7.14 -12.86
C ALA A 190 11.70 -8.37 -13.56
N ALA A 191 12.18 -8.22 -14.79
CA ALA A 191 12.86 -9.31 -15.50
C ALA A 191 14.13 -9.75 -14.77
N ARG A 192 14.96 -8.81 -14.25
CA ARG A 192 16.14 -9.17 -13.41
C ARG A 192 15.74 -9.96 -12.18
N MET A 193 14.68 -9.54 -11.46
CA MET A 193 14.17 -10.25 -10.28
C MET A 193 13.70 -11.67 -10.64
N VAL A 194 13.02 -11.85 -11.79
CA VAL A 194 12.61 -13.17 -12.29
C VAL A 194 13.81 -14.04 -12.63
N HIS A 195 14.85 -13.50 -13.26
CA HIS A 195 16.09 -14.22 -13.52
C HIS A 195 16.80 -14.68 -12.23
N ARG A 196 16.59 -13.97 -11.12
CA ARG A 196 17.09 -14.35 -9.79
C ARG A 196 16.18 -15.34 -9.03
N GLY A 197 15.07 -15.76 -9.65
CA GLY A 197 14.18 -16.80 -9.11
C GLY A 197 12.88 -16.30 -8.53
N ALA A 198 12.57 -14.99 -8.63
CA ALA A 198 11.25 -14.46 -8.28
C ALA A 198 10.19 -15.09 -9.19
N SER A 199 9.03 -15.42 -8.63
CA SER A 199 7.92 -16.02 -9.38
C SER A 199 6.74 -15.05 -9.48
N PRO A 200 6.50 -14.43 -10.65
CA PRO A 200 5.33 -13.59 -10.86
C PRO A 200 4.01 -14.30 -10.56
N LYS A 201 3.94 -15.60 -10.85
CA LYS A 201 2.79 -16.44 -10.51
C LYS A 201 2.54 -16.47 -9.01
N ASN A 202 3.59 -16.68 -8.20
CA ASN A 202 3.45 -16.74 -6.74
C ASN A 202 3.08 -15.36 -6.18
N VAL A 203 3.72 -14.29 -6.67
CA VAL A 203 3.38 -12.90 -6.30
C VAL A 203 1.91 -12.61 -6.60
N TYR A 204 1.43 -12.96 -7.80
CA TYR A 204 0.03 -12.77 -8.17
C TYR A 204 -0.92 -13.50 -7.21
N TYR A 205 -0.60 -14.76 -6.86
CA TYR A 205 -1.41 -15.52 -5.91
C TYR A 205 -1.34 -14.97 -4.49
N THR A 206 -0.19 -14.47 -4.06
CA THR A 206 -0.08 -13.80 -2.75
C THR A 206 -0.99 -12.57 -2.69
N MET A 207 -1.00 -11.74 -3.73
CA MET A 207 -1.81 -10.51 -3.79
C MET A 207 -3.31 -10.78 -3.93
N ASN A 208 -3.70 -11.77 -4.75
CA ASN A 208 -5.09 -11.96 -5.17
C ASN A 208 -5.73 -13.26 -4.69
N GLY A 209 -4.93 -14.19 -4.18
CA GLY A 209 -5.38 -15.50 -3.70
C GLY A 209 -5.90 -15.49 -2.27
N GLY A 210 -6.10 -16.69 -1.71
CA GLY A 210 -6.49 -16.87 -0.29
C GLY A 210 -7.92 -16.45 0.06
N LYS A 211 -8.73 -16.08 -0.91
CA LYS A 211 -10.12 -15.64 -0.69
C LYS A 211 -11.04 -16.84 -0.47
N SER A 212 -11.89 -16.77 0.54
CA SER A 212 -12.84 -17.83 0.86
C SER A 212 -13.97 -17.95 -0.18
N VAL A 213 -14.60 -19.12 -0.25
CA VAL A 213 -15.82 -19.31 -1.07
C VAL A 213 -16.91 -18.31 -0.64
N ASN A 214 -17.07 -18.09 0.68
CA ASN A 214 -18.04 -17.12 1.22
C ASN A 214 -17.76 -15.69 0.72
N SER A 215 -16.49 -15.30 0.60
CA SER A 215 -16.11 -14.01 0.01
C SER A 215 -16.58 -13.88 -1.44
N ARG A 216 -16.46 -14.92 -2.23
CA ARG A 216 -16.91 -14.92 -3.63
C ARG A 216 -18.42 -14.95 -3.77
N ILE A 217 -19.12 -15.70 -2.89
CA ILE A 217 -20.59 -15.70 -2.85
C ILE A 217 -21.11 -14.31 -2.45
N MET A 218 -20.56 -13.68 -1.39
CA MET A 218 -20.95 -12.34 -0.98
C MET A 218 -20.72 -11.31 -2.11
N MET A 219 -19.56 -11.34 -2.72
CA MET A 219 -19.25 -10.47 -3.86
C MET A 219 -20.26 -10.67 -5.00
N GLY A 220 -20.57 -11.92 -5.36
CA GLY A 220 -21.55 -12.23 -6.38
C GLY A 220 -22.93 -11.69 -6.08
N ARG A 221 -23.37 -11.76 -4.83
CA ARG A 221 -24.65 -11.18 -4.37
C ARG A 221 -24.66 -9.65 -4.48
N ILE A 222 -23.60 -8.98 -4.07
CA ILE A 222 -23.47 -7.52 -4.23
C ILE A 222 -23.47 -7.13 -5.70
N LEU A 223 -22.73 -7.83 -6.54
CA LEU A 223 -22.68 -7.58 -8.00
C LEU A 223 -24.03 -7.82 -8.69
N SER A 224 -24.80 -8.83 -8.26
CA SER A 224 -26.12 -9.12 -8.84
C SER A 224 -27.20 -8.07 -8.53
N ARG A 225 -26.93 -7.16 -7.58
CA ARG A 225 -27.82 -6.07 -7.17
C ARG A 225 -27.36 -4.68 -7.62
N ILE A 226 -26.45 -4.65 -8.58
CA ILE A 226 -25.99 -3.38 -9.16
C ILE A 226 -27.16 -2.62 -9.75
N GLU A 227 -27.28 -1.37 -9.35
CA GLU A 227 -28.19 -0.39 -9.90
C GLU A 227 -27.42 0.73 -10.56
N SER A 228 -27.81 1.06 -11.77
CA SER A 228 -27.21 2.16 -12.55
C SER A 228 -28.09 3.39 -12.51
N HIS A 229 -27.51 4.52 -12.15
CA HIS A 229 -28.18 5.82 -12.01
C HIS A 229 -27.45 6.89 -12.80
N PHE A 230 -28.15 8.02 -13.08
CA PHE A 230 -27.60 9.19 -13.78
C PHE A 230 -26.93 8.85 -15.11
N ASN A 231 -27.67 8.12 -15.98
CA ASN A 231 -27.19 7.66 -17.29
C ASN A 231 -25.87 6.84 -17.21
N GLY A 232 -25.73 5.97 -16.22
CA GLY A 232 -24.56 5.10 -16.04
C GLY A 232 -23.42 5.69 -15.24
N LYS A 233 -23.48 6.97 -14.84
CA LYS A 233 -22.40 7.64 -14.13
C LYS A 233 -22.25 7.18 -12.69
N LEU A 234 -23.32 6.72 -12.04
CA LEU A 234 -23.30 6.21 -10.66
C LEU A 234 -23.77 4.76 -10.64
N VAL A 235 -22.96 3.94 -9.99
CA VAL A 235 -23.34 2.56 -9.65
C VAL A 235 -23.55 2.46 -8.15
N LEU A 236 -24.69 1.91 -7.74
CA LEU A 236 -25.03 1.63 -6.35
C LEU A 236 -25.30 0.15 -6.17
N SER A 237 -24.80 -0.42 -5.08
CA SER A 237 -25.16 -1.74 -4.61
C SER A 237 -25.10 -1.81 -3.09
N TYR A 238 -25.47 -2.96 -2.50
CA TYR A 238 -25.52 -3.08 -1.06
C TYR A 238 -25.27 -4.50 -0.56
N GLU A 239 -24.90 -4.59 0.73
CA GLU A 239 -24.79 -5.79 1.56
C GLU A 239 -25.86 -5.73 2.63
N THR A 240 -26.69 -6.78 2.75
CA THR A 240 -27.76 -6.84 3.74
C THR A 240 -27.25 -7.30 5.10
N LEU A 241 -28.02 -7.01 6.17
CA LEU A 241 -27.73 -7.51 7.52
C LEU A 241 -27.72 -9.05 7.59
N GLU A 242 -28.61 -9.71 6.85
CA GLU A 242 -28.65 -11.18 6.77
C GLU A 242 -27.35 -11.74 6.20
N GLU A 243 -26.83 -11.11 5.16
CA GLU A 243 -25.55 -11.51 4.54
C GLU A 243 -24.36 -11.24 5.44
N PHE A 244 -24.35 -10.08 6.12
CA PHE A 244 -23.35 -9.78 7.11
C PHE A 244 -23.35 -10.84 8.24
N ASN A 245 -24.52 -11.21 8.76
CA ASN A 245 -24.64 -12.24 9.80
C ASN A 245 -24.26 -13.63 9.29
N THR A 246 -24.53 -13.95 8.02
CA THR A 246 -24.23 -15.26 7.42
C THR A 246 -22.75 -15.43 7.10
N PHE A 247 -22.12 -14.42 6.50
CA PHE A 247 -20.77 -14.53 5.95
C PHE A 247 -19.70 -13.85 6.82
N GLY A 248 -20.08 -12.85 7.61
CA GLY A 248 -19.22 -12.07 8.49
C GLY A 248 -18.29 -11.10 7.78
N PHE A 249 -17.73 -10.18 8.56
CA PHE A 249 -16.83 -9.13 8.07
C PHE A 249 -15.63 -9.67 7.28
N LYS A 250 -15.04 -10.79 7.72
CA LYS A 250 -13.85 -11.42 7.07
C LYS A 250 -14.12 -11.92 5.66
N SER A 251 -15.37 -12.03 5.24
CA SER A 251 -15.74 -12.42 3.88
C SER A 251 -15.77 -11.24 2.90
N ARG A 252 -15.58 -10.02 3.36
CA ARG A 252 -15.52 -8.84 2.50
C ARG A 252 -14.21 -8.80 1.73
N ASP A 253 -14.31 -8.55 0.44
CA ASP A 253 -13.19 -8.28 -0.46
C ASP A 253 -13.45 -6.95 -1.17
N SER A 254 -13.47 -5.90 -0.36
CA SER A 254 -13.86 -4.54 -0.81
C SER A 254 -12.94 -4.00 -1.90
N GLU A 255 -11.66 -4.34 -1.87
CA GLU A 255 -10.71 -3.88 -2.87
C GLU A 255 -11.03 -4.45 -4.25
N ASN A 256 -11.19 -5.77 -4.37
CA ASN A 256 -11.55 -6.38 -5.65
C ASN A 256 -12.96 -5.99 -6.11
N LEU A 257 -13.92 -5.87 -5.19
CA LEU A 257 -15.25 -5.36 -5.51
C LEU A 257 -15.18 -3.94 -6.12
N ASN A 258 -14.44 -3.05 -5.48
CA ASN A 258 -14.25 -1.68 -5.99
C ASN A 258 -13.56 -1.67 -7.35
N LYS A 259 -12.50 -2.48 -7.55
CA LYS A 259 -11.82 -2.61 -8.85
C LYS A 259 -12.77 -3.05 -9.97
N MET A 260 -13.62 -4.03 -9.68
CA MET A 260 -14.61 -4.53 -10.66
C MET A 260 -15.64 -3.46 -11.00
N LEU A 261 -16.18 -2.77 -10.00
CA LEU A 261 -17.19 -1.74 -10.22
C LEU A 261 -16.61 -0.49 -10.90
N LEU A 262 -15.37 -0.09 -10.53
CA LEU A 262 -14.68 1.05 -11.17
C LEU A 262 -14.26 0.76 -12.62
N SER A 263 -14.30 -0.49 -13.08
CA SER A 263 -14.01 -0.85 -14.47
C SER A 263 -15.24 -0.81 -15.42
N ILE A 264 -16.42 -0.49 -14.88
CA ILE A 264 -17.64 -0.36 -15.70
C ILE A 264 -17.51 0.86 -16.61
N ASP A 265 -17.80 0.69 -17.88
CA ASP A 265 -17.70 1.76 -18.88
C ASP A 265 -18.63 2.94 -18.56
N GLY A 266 -18.10 4.18 -18.66
CA GLY A 266 -18.82 5.43 -18.39
C GLY A 266 -19.14 5.71 -16.93
N MET A 267 -18.81 4.82 -16.01
CA MET A 267 -19.03 5.01 -14.58
C MET A 267 -18.04 6.01 -14.00
N GLN A 268 -18.54 6.91 -13.16
CA GLN A 268 -17.75 7.97 -12.52
C GLN A 268 -17.69 7.84 -10.99
N ALA A 269 -18.73 7.26 -10.37
CA ALA A 269 -18.75 6.99 -8.94
C ALA A 269 -19.47 5.69 -8.60
N ILE A 270 -19.05 5.06 -7.50
CA ILE A 270 -19.70 3.87 -6.93
C ILE A 270 -20.08 4.10 -5.47
N VAL A 271 -21.19 3.51 -5.07
CA VAL A 271 -21.70 3.50 -3.71
C VAL A 271 -21.96 2.07 -3.29
N ILE A 272 -21.40 1.68 -2.14
CA ILE A 272 -21.74 0.42 -1.48
C ILE A 272 -22.30 0.72 -0.11
N ILE A 273 -23.57 0.40 0.13
CA ILE A 273 -24.24 0.50 1.42
C ILE A 273 -24.13 -0.85 2.12
N ARG A 274 -23.63 -0.88 3.36
CA ARG A 274 -23.49 -2.11 4.14
C ARG A 274 -24.27 -2.00 5.43
N GLN A 275 -25.24 -2.84 5.61
CA GLN A 275 -26.02 -2.92 6.86
C GLN A 275 -25.36 -3.90 7.83
N GLU A 276 -24.76 -3.37 8.89
CA GLU A 276 -24.02 -4.14 9.90
C GLU A 276 -24.83 -4.29 11.19
N CYS A 277 -25.82 -3.43 11.39
CA CYS A 277 -26.77 -3.44 12.51
C CYS A 277 -28.19 -3.22 11.98
N ALA A 278 -29.18 -3.46 12.85
CA ALA A 278 -30.58 -3.30 12.47
C ALA A 278 -30.94 -1.86 12.06
N ASP A 279 -30.28 -0.88 12.68
CA ASP A 279 -30.60 0.54 12.63
C ASP A 279 -29.46 1.42 12.09
N SER A 280 -28.41 0.83 11.54
CA SER A 280 -27.30 1.61 10.98
C SER A 280 -26.63 0.92 9.79
N CYS A 281 -26.13 1.72 8.86
CA CYS A 281 -25.35 1.28 7.73
C CYS A 281 -24.05 2.07 7.61
N THR A 282 -23.00 1.39 7.16
CA THR A 282 -21.81 2.06 6.62
C THR A 282 -21.95 2.25 5.11
N VAL A 283 -21.53 3.40 4.60
CA VAL A 283 -21.59 3.72 3.17
C VAL A 283 -20.17 4.02 2.68
N SER A 284 -19.73 3.26 1.70
CA SER A 284 -18.45 3.48 1.03
C SER A 284 -18.68 4.16 -0.30
N LEU A 285 -17.94 5.23 -0.53
CA LEU A 285 -17.96 6.03 -1.76
C LEU A 285 -16.60 5.92 -2.45
N ARG A 286 -16.60 5.63 -3.75
CA ARG A 286 -15.41 5.68 -4.59
C ARG A 286 -15.72 6.41 -5.89
N SER A 287 -14.72 7.03 -6.49
CA SER A 287 -14.87 7.73 -7.77
C SER A 287 -13.62 7.64 -8.61
N VAL A 288 -13.75 8.04 -9.86
CA VAL A 288 -12.66 8.22 -10.81
C VAL A 288 -12.50 9.69 -11.17
N ASP A 289 -11.32 10.03 -11.69
CA ASP A 289 -11.01 11.34 -12.24
C ASP A 289 -11.27 12.53 -11.30
N ASN A 290 -12.12 13.46 -11.74
CA ASN A 290 -12.37 14.72 -11.05
C ASN A 290 -13.58 14.70 -10.10
N ILE A 291 -14.22 13.55 -9.91
CA ILE A 291 -15.37 13.44 -9.03
C ILE A 291 -14.90 13.38 -7.56
N ASP A 292 -15.34 14.36 -6.77
CA ASP A 292 -14.98 14.49 -5.37
C ASP A 292 -16.07 13.94 -4.45
N VAL A 293 -15.92 12.65 -4.07
CA VAL A 293 -16.86 12.00 -3.14
C VAL A 293 -16.63 12.37 -1.68
N ALA A 294 -15.51 13.04 -1.34
CA ALA A 294 -15.30 13.53 0.03
C ALA A 294 -16.28 14.64 0.40
N GLN A 295 -16.63 15.51 -0.55
CA GLN A 295 -17.63 16.56 -0.34
C GLN A 295 -19.01 15.96 -0.07
N ILE A 296 -19.38 14.89 -0.78
CA ILE A 296 -20.63 14.18 -0.55
C ILE A 296 -20.63 13.52 0.84
N ALA A 297 -19.57 12.81 1.18
CA ALA A 297 -19.44 12.20 2.51
C ALA A 297 -19.53 13.26 3.61
N ALA A 298 -18.80 14.38 3.49
CA ALA A 298 -18.79 15.47 4.47
C ALA A 298 -20.19 16.11 4.64
N SER A 299 -20.94 16.28 3.54
CA SER A 299 -22.30 16.82 3.60
C SER A 299 -23.30 15.94 4.36
N LEU A 300 -22.95 14.65 4.55
CA LEU A 300 -23.75 13.64 5.25
C LEU A 300 -23.13 13.21 6.58
N GLY A 301 -22.12 13.96 7.08
CA GLY A 301 -21.49 13.71 8.37
C GLY A 301 -20.35 12.66 8.33
N GLY A 302 -19.85 12.33 7.15
CA GLY A 302 -18.70 11.46 6.95
C GLY A 302 -17.44 12.22 6.51
N GLY A 303 -16.49 11.50 5.88
CA GLY A 303 -15.24 12.09 5.39
C GLY A 303 -14.40 11.12 4.59
N GLY A 304 -13.19 11.57 4.25
CA GLY A 304 -12.20 10.79 3.50
C GLY A 304 -11.47 11.63 2.45
N HIS A 305 -10.96 10.95 1.45
CA HIS A 305 -10.22 11.56 0.34
C HIS A 305 -11.12 11.77 -0.88
N LYS A 306 -10.69 12.63 -1.81
CA LYS A 306 -11.41 12.99 -3.04
C LYS A 306 -12.05 11.78 -3.73
N ASN A 307 -11.29 10.71 -3.94
CA ASN A 307 -11.76 9.53 -4.68
C ASN A 307 -12.11 8.32 -3.78
N ALA A 308 -11.99 8.46 -2.45
CA ALA A 308 -12.25 7.38 -1.51
C ALA A 308 -12.75 7.93 -0.17
N SER A 309 -14.05 7.84 0.09
CA SER A 309 -14.68 8.38 1.29
C SER A 309 -15.69 7.41 1.87
N GLY A 310 -16.10 7.65 3.10
CA GLY A 310 -17.10 6.84 3.78
C GLY A 310 -17.83 7.61 4.87
N LEU A 311 -18.97 7.05 5.28
CA LEU A 311 -19.79 7.59 6.36
C LEU A 311 -20.58 6.46 7.00
N THR A 312 -21.06 6.71 8.22
CA THR A 312 -22.04 5.86 8.90
C THR A 312 -23.33 6.64 9.07
N MET A 313 -24.45 6.01 8.75
CA MET A 313 -25.77 6.62 8.84
C MET A 313 -26.71 5.74 9.65
N GLN A 314 -27.59 6.38 10.44
CA GLN A 314 -28.68 5.70 11.11
C GLN A 314 -29.81 5.39 10.12
N GLY A 315 -30.32 4.17 10.18
CA GLY A 315 -31.37 3.65 9.32
C GLY A 315 -30.94 2.39 8.57
N ASP A 316 -31.92 1.74 7.97
CA ASP A 316 -31.69 0.59 7.08
C ASP A 316 -31.35 1.02 5.65
N ILE A 317 -31.04 0.05 4.78
CA ILE A 317 -30.69 0.31 3.37
C ILE A 317 -31.82 1.07 2.66
N SER A 318 -33.08 0.74 2.94
CA SER A 318 -34.25 1.34 2.24
C SER A 318 -34.41 2.83 2.57
N TYR A 319 -34.07 3.21 3.79
CA TYR A 319 -34.06 4.60 4.24
C TYR A 319 -32.87 5.38 3.72
N ILE A 320 -31.68 4.80 3.76
CA ILE A 320 -30.41 5.49 3.42
C ILE A 320 -30.25 5.67 1.92
N ARG A 321 -30.62 4.66 1.11
CA ARG A 321 -30.46 4.66 -0.33
C ARG A 321 -30.98 5.93 -1.04
N PRO A 322 -32.23 6.41 -0.82
CA PRO A 322 -32.72 7.63 -1.47
C PRO A 322 -31.96 8.88 -1.01
N ILE A 323 -31.48 8.94 0.24
CA ILE A 323 -30.68 10.08 0.73
C ILE A 323 -29.36 10.18 -0.03
N ILE A 324 -28.66 9.04 -0.19
CA ILE A 324 -27.41 8.99 -0.95
C ILE A 324 -27.64 9.37 -2.41
N LEU A 325 -28.65 8.82 -3.08
CA LEU A 325 -28.97 9.17 -4.47
C LEU A 325 -29.28 10.66 -4.62
N ASN A 326 -29.99 11.27 -3.69
CA ASN A 326 -30.28 12.69 -3.72
C ASN A 326 -29.02 13.57 -3.53
N ALA A 327 -28.05 13.11 -2.72
CA ALA A 327 -26.79 13.82 -2.57
C ALA A 327 -25.97 13.83 -3.88
N PHE A 328 -25.97 12.73 -4.64
CA PHE A 328 -25.33 12.65 -5.95
C PHE A 328 -26.06 13.40 -7.07
N LYS A 329 -27.36 13.66 -6.90
CA LYS A 329 -28.17 14.39 -7.89
C LYS A 329 -27.58 15.76 -8.25
N LYS A 330 -27.11 16.49 -7.23
CA LYS A 330 -26.48 17.81 -7.42
C LYS A 330 -25.15 17.78 -8.20
N LEU A 331 -24.53 16.59 -8.27
CA LEU A 331 -23.25 16.43 -8.95
C LEU A 331 -23.44 16.03 -10.43
N PHE A 332 -24.51 15.29 -10.75
CA PHE A 332 -24.70 14.67 -12.06
C PHE A 332 -25.85 15.28 -12.89
N GLU A 333 -26.70 16.11 -12.27
CA GLU A 333 -27.73 16.94 -12.91
C GLU A 333 -27.34 18.42 -12.89
#